data_dc30f9fa49667579f529eb3a6e5b05b8
#
_entry.id   dc30f9fa49667579f529eb3a6e5b05b8
#
_cell.length_a   1.000
_cell.length_b   1.000
_cell.length_c   1.000
_cell.angle_alpha   90.00
_cell.angle_beta   90.00
_cell.angle_gamma   90.00
#
_symmetry.space_group_name_H-M   'P 1'
#
loop_
_entity.id
_entity.type
_entity.pdbx_description
1 polymer ?
#
loop_
_entity_poly.entity_id
_entity_poly.type
_entity_poly.pdbx_seq_one_letter_code
_entity_poly.pdbx_strand_id
1 'polypeptide(L)'
;MKYYVDSGELKIVLQAKTPLDACAKAIYKSIDMSKRIEDVPAFDQQFIVSEKGFATNREPFVLEVPFETIIDADDVLAYYGENY
;
A
#
# COMPACT_ATOMS: atom_id res chain seq x y z
N MET A 1 -7.02 11.07 -7.66
CA MET A 1 -8.15 10.52 -6.88
C MET A 1 -7.67 10.18 -5.47
N LYS A 2 -8.58 10.22 -4.54
CA LYS A 2 -8.30 9.88 -3.15
C LYS A 2 -8.54 8.39 -2.93
N TYR A 3 -7.55 7.71 -2.33
CA TYR A 3 -7.64 6.29 -2.05
C TYR A 3 -7.40 6.01 -0.57
N TYR A 4 -8.12 5.04 -0.04
CA TYR A 4 -7.94 4.48 1.28
C TYR A 4 -7.22 3.15 1.13
N VAL A 5 -6.00 3.05 1.66
CA VAL A 5 -5.16 1.85 1.53
C VAL A 5 -5.01 1.18 2.89
N ASP A 6 -5.30 -0.11 2.94
CA ASP A 6 -5.24 -0.93 4.15
C ASP A 6 -4.43 -2.19 3.87
N SER A 7 -3.43 -2.47 4.70
CA SER A 7 -2.64 -3.70 4.62
C SER A 7 -2.03 -4.00 5.97
N GLY A 8 -2.50 -5.02 6.65
CA GLY A 8 -2.02 -5.37 7.98
C GLY A 8 -2.23 -4.23 8.97
N GLU A 9 -1.13 -3.70 9.50
CA GLU A 9 -1.16 -2.56 10.42
C GLU A 9 -1.23 -1.22 9.71
N LEU A 10 -0.98 -1.19 8.40
CA LEU A 10 -0.99 0.05 7.64
C LEU A 10 -2.41 0.46 7.27
N LYS A 11 -2.77 1.68 7.63
CA LYS A 11 -4.01 2.34 7.17
C LYS A 11 -3.67 3.78 6.82
N ILE A 12 -3.85 4.14 5.56
CA ILE A 12 -3.47 5.47 5.09
C ILE A 12 -4.43 5.95 4.00
N VAL A 13 -4.65 7.26 3.98
CA VAL A 13 -5.44 7.94 2.95
C VAL A 13 -4.50 8.83 2.14
N LEU A 14 -4.52 8.69 0.82
CA LEU A 14 -3.63 9.47 -0.03
C LEU A 14 -4.21 9.74 -1.40
N GLN A 15 -3.57 10.63 -2.15
CA GLN A 15 -3.91 10.95 -3.54
C GLN A 15 -3.00 10.15 -4.47
N ALA A 16 -3.59 9.56 -5.51
CA ALA A 16 -2.87 8.82 -6.52
C ALA A 16 -3.64 8.79 -7.84
N LYS A 17 -2.98 8.36 -8.91
CA LYS A 17 -3.61 8.27 -10.22
C LYS A 17 -4.33 6.95 -10.43
N THR A 18 -3.83 5.88 -9.83
CA THR A 18 -4.37 4.53 -9.95
C THR A 18 -4.32 3.83 -8.61
N PRO A 19 -5.11 2.76 -8.41
CA PRO A 19 -5.01 1.96 -7.18
C PRO A 19 -3.62 1.39 -6.94
N LEU A 20 -2.93 0.95 -7.99
CA LEU A 20 -1.57 0.42 -7.88
C LEU A 20 -0.59 1.50 -7.44
N ASP A 21 -0.71 2.70 -8.00
CA ASP A 21 0.09 3.86 -7.60
C ASP A 21 -0.18 4.23 -6.13
N ALA A 22 -1.43 4.14 -5.70
CA ALA A 22 -1.79 4.37 -4.30
C ALA A 22 -1.10 3.40 -3.35
N CYS A 23 -1.03 2.12 -3.72
CA CYS A 23 -0.34 1.11 -2.92
C CYS A 23 1.16 1.41 -2.83
N ALA A 24 1.80 1.73 -3.94
CA ALA A 24 3.22 2.08 -3.97
C ALA A 24 3.51 3.31 -3.10
N LYS A 25 2.72 4.35 -3.24
CA LYS A 25 2.85 5.56 -2.43
C LYS A 25 2.63 5.31 -0.95
N ALA A 26 1.69 4.42 -0.61
CA ALA A 26 1.44 4.06 0.78
C ALA A 26 2.68 3.41 1.41
N ILE A 27 3.36 2.52 0.67
CA ILE A 27 4.59 1.90 1.14
C ILE A 27 5.68 2.95 1.30
N TYR A 28 5.90 3.82 0.31
CA TYR A 28 6.90 4.88 0.40
C TYR A 28 6.67 5.79 1.61
N LYS A 29 5.43 6.22 1.81
CA LYS A 29 5.10 7.07 2.95
C LYS A 29 5.35 6.37 4.29
N SER A 30 5.03 5.08 4.38
CA SER A 30 5.27 4.29 5.59
C SER A 30 6.76 4.26 5.93
N ILE A 31 7.60 4.05 4.94
CA ILE A 31 9.06 4.02 5.12
C ILE A 31 9.58 5.40 5.50
N ASP A 32 9.14 6.45 4.81
CA ASP A 32 9.59 7.82 5.08
C ASP A 32 9.18 8.33 6.45
N MET A 33 8.01 7.94 6.93
CA MET A 33 7.50 8.36 8.23
C MET A 33 8.14 7.59 9.38
N SER A 34 8.77 6.47 9.10
CA SER A 34 9.41 5.61 10.10
C SER A 34 10.88 5.98 10.21
N LYS A 35 11.35 6.24 11.42
CA LYS A 35 12.77 6.57 11.65
C LYS A 35 13.66 5.34 11.62
N ARG A 36 13.08 4.16 11.80
CA ARG A 36 13.77 2.88 11.79
C ARG A 36 12.93 1.89 10.99
N ILE A 37 13.59 0.91 10.39
CA ILE A 37 12.87 -0.14 9.67
C ILE A 37 11.94 -0.93 10.61
N GLU A 38 12.28 -1.03 11.88
CA GLU A 38 11.47 -1.69 12.90
C GLU A 38 10.12 -0.99 13.14
N ASP A 39 10.06 0.31 12.85
CA ASP A 39 8.86 1.13 13.03
C ASP A 39 7.95 1.12 11.80
N VAL A 40 8.38 0.52 10.70
CA VAL A 40 7.54 0.38 9.51
C VAL A 40 6.38 -0.57 9.83
N PRO A 41 5.13 -0.18 9.57
CA PRO A 41 3.99 -1.05 9.84
C PRO A 41 4.12 -2.40 9.12
N ALA A 42 3.67 -3.46 9.77
CA ALA A 42 3.63 -4.77 9.14
C ALA A 42 2.55 -4.78 8.05
N PHE A 43 2.93 -5.19 6.85
CA PHE A 43 2.02 -5.30 5.71
C PHE A 43 1.51 -6.73 5.58
N ASP A 44 0.28 -6.86 5.06
CA ASP A 44 -0.24 -8.15 4.61
C ASP A 44 0.25 -8.46 3.19
N GLN A 45 0.03 -9.69 2.75
CA GLN A 45 0.35 -10.11 1.39
C GLN A 45 -0.53 -9.42 0.35
N GLN A 46 -1.66 -8.86 0.76
CA GLN A 46 -2.56 -8.12 -0.11
C GLN A 46 -2.84 -6.74 0.46
N PHE A 47 -2.96 -5.78 -0.43
CA PHE A 47 -3.35 -4.42 -0.11
C PHE A 47 -4.80 -4.22 -0.55
N ILE A 48 -5.61 -3.68 0.35
CA ILE A 48 -7.01 -3.37 0.07
C ILE A 48 -7.12 -1.88 -0.21
N VAL A 49 -7.61 -1.54 -1.40
CA VAL A 49 -7.70 -0.15 -1.86
C VAL A 49 -9.16 0.19 -2.15
N SER A 50 -9.61 1.31 -1.62
CA SER A 50 -10.98 1.78 -1.79
C SER A 50 -11.00 3.29 -2.02
N GLU A 51 -11.94 3.77 -2.81
CA GLU A 51 -12.16 5.19 -3.03
C GLU A 51 -13.13 5.80 -2.00
N LYS A 52 -13.85 4.98 -1.27
CA LYS A 52 -14.96 5.43 -0.40
C LYS A 52 -14.71 5.29 1.10
N GLY A 53 -13.59 4.70 1.50
CA GLY A 53 -13.26 4.53 2.90
C GLY A 53 -12.59 3.19 3.16
N PHE A 54 -12.14 2.98 4.40
CA PHE A 54 -11.56 1.70 4.79
C PHE A 54 -12.68 0.65 4.83
N ALA A 55 -12.57 -0.33 3.95
CA ALA A 55 -13.59 -1.38 3.82
C ALA A 55 -13.35 -2.46 4.85
N THR A 56 -14.44 -2.89 5.52
CA THR A 56 -14.41 -4.03 6.42
C THR A 56 -14.92 -5.30 5.74
N ASN A 57 -15.64 -5.16 4.61
CA ASN A 57 -16.18 -6.25 3.83
C ASN A 57 -15.82 -6.06 2.36
N ARG A 58 -15.90 -7.14 1.59
CA ARG A 58 -15.72 -7.08 0.15
C ARG A 58 -16.91 -6.36 -0.48
N GLU A 59 -16.64 -5.21 -1.06
CA GLU A 59 -17.63 -4.43 -1.77
C GLU A 59 -17.19 -4.22 -3.21
N PRO A 60 -18.11 -3.93 -4.16
CA PRO A 60 -17.75 -3.83 -5.56
C PRO A 60 -16.68 -2.78 -5.90
N PHE A 61 -16.55 -1.75 -5.06
CA PHE A 61 -15.56 -0.69 -5.25
C PHE A 61 -14.22 -0.95 -4.56
N VAL A 62 -14.07 -2.10 -3.91
CA VAL A 62 -12.85 -2.47 -3.21
C VAL A 62 -11.98 -3.33 -4.12
N LEU A 63 -10.71 -2.96 -4.24
CA LEU A 63 -9.74 -3.68 -5.03
C LEU A 63 -8.72 -4.33 -4.11
N GLU A 64 -8.42 -5.60 -4.35
CA GLU A 64 -7.35 -6.31 -3.66
C GLU A 64 -6.12 -6.35 -4.58
N VAL A 65 -4.99 -5.82 -4.12
CA VAL A 65 -3.74 -5.80 -4.90
C VAL A 65 -2.70 -6.64 -4.16
N PRO A 66 -2.23 -7.75 -4.78
CA PRO A 66 -1.17 -8.56 -4.18
C PRO A 66 0.12 -7.75 -4.00
N PHE A 67 0.80 -7.97 -2.88
CA PHE A 67 2.06 -7.28 -2.58
C PHE A 67 3.10 -7.50 -3.69
N GLU A 68 3.18 -8.72 -4.21
CA GLU A 68 4.10 -9.05 -5.31
C GLU A 68 3.84 -8.19 -6.55
N THR A 69 2.58 -7.92 -6.86
CA THR A 69 2.22 -7.08 -8.00
C THR A 69 2.72 -5.66 -7.82
N ILE A 70 2.66 -5.13 -6.61
CA ILE A 70 3.14 -3.78 -6.31
C ILE A 70 4.65 -3.69 -6.51
N ILE A 71 5.38 -4.67 -6.00
CA ILE A 71 6.84 -4.72 -6.12
C ILE A 71 7.25 -4.89 -7.58
N ASP A 72 6.61 -5.80 -8.31
CA ASP A 72 6.95 -6.05 -9.72
C ASP A 72 6.68 -4.84 -10.61
N ALA A 73 5.69 -4.03 -10.26
CA ALA A 73 5.31 -2.86 -11.04
C ALA A 73 6.15 -1.63 -10.74
N ASP A 74 6.92 -1.64 -9.68
CA ASP A 74 7.70 -0.47 -9.24
C ASP A 74 9.16 -0.86 -9.01
N ASP A 75 10.05 -0.38 -9.88
CA ASP A 75 11.47 -0.70 -9.83
C ASP A 75 12.13 -0.29 -8.51
N VAL A 76 11.70 0.81 -7.92
CA VAL A 76 12.27 1.29 -6.66
C VAL A 76 11.87 0.37 -5.51
N LEU A 77 10.60 -0.06 -5.47
CA LEU A 77 10.15 -1.00 -4.47
C LEU A 77 10.81 -2.38 -4.63
N ALA A 78 11.02 -2.82 -5.88
CA ALA A 78 11.75 -4.05 -6.14
C ALA A 78 13.18 -3.95 -5.61
N TYR A 79 13.83 -2.81 -5.82
CA TYR A 79 15.16 -2.55 -5.29
C TYR A 79 15.17 -2.63 -3.76
N TYR A 80 14.21 -1.99 -3.08
CA TYR A 80 14.10 -2.07 -1.63
C TYR A 80 13.88 -3.52 -1.17
N GLY A 81 13.02 -4.25 -1.85
CA GLY A 81 12.74 -5.65 -1.52
C GLY A 81 13.96 -6.55 -1.59
N GLU A 82 14.87 -6.29 -2.54
CA GLU A 82 16.11 -7.06 -2.70
C GLU A 82 17.18 -6.68 -1.67
N ASN A 83 17.15 -5.48 -1.14
CA ASN A 83 18.21 -4.95 -0.27
C ASN A 83 17.80 -4.89 1.21
N TYR A 84 16.60 -5.24 1.51
CA TYR A 84 16.13 -5.44 2.87
C TYR A 84 16.01 -6.94 3.16
#